data_9109011039def30f63dcdfc91340c29d
#
_entry.id   9109011039def30f63dcdfc91340c29d
#
_cell.length_a   1.000
_cell.length_b   1.000
_cell.length_c   1.000
_cell.angle_alpha   90.00
_cell.angle_beta   90.00
_cell.angle_gamma   90.00
#
_symmetry.space_group_name_H-M   'P 1'
#
loop_
_entity.id
_entity.type
_entity.pdbx_description
1 polymer ?
#
loop_
_entity_poly.entity_id
_entity_poly.type
_entity_poly.pdbx_seq_one_letter_code
_entity_poly.pdbx_strand_id
1 'polypeptide(L)'
;MGHYRSNVRDLEFNLLEMIDLESVLASRAFGDLDVETLRAMLAEAARQAEGPVAASFADADRNPPVFDPVTHSVVLPESFKQSFRAWRDAEWNLLGVQAELGGTPVPSIVLWAINELVLGANPAVFFYMLGPAMSQVLFDVGTAEQRHWAKLAIDRGWGATMVLTEPDAGSDVGAGRTKAIAQDDGSWHIEGVKRFITAAESDDLVENIFHLVLARPEGARPGTKGLSLFFVPKFHFDPETGELGDRNGVFVTNVEHKMGLKVSATCELTFGAHGTPARGWLVGDVHDGIAQMFKVIENARMSVGTKAIATLSSGYLNALEYAKQRVQGADLGQMNDKAAPRVTIMHHPDVRRSLLVQKAYAEGLRAVYIYSAAHQDPAIAWLVSGASEDTARRVNDLLLPIVKGVGSERAYQYLAESLQTFGGSGYLQDYPIEQYLRDAKIDSLYEGTTAIQSLDFFFRKIFRDNGVALAHLRAQIAAFIDNPAGDPRLRTQRDALASALGDVEAMLQGLFGYLAATQETPTEIYKVGLGSVRFLMSFGDLIIGWRLLEQAEVALAALDAAPADDDRAFYEGKVAIADFFSRTVLPELSAARVIVTSASATVMELAEASF
;
A
#
# COMPACT_ATOMS: atom_id res chain seq x y z
N MET A 1 27.17 -3.24 -2.58
CA MET A 1 26.08 -2.78 -1.69
C MET A 1 24.81 -3.44 -2.18
N GLY A 2 23.88 -3.77 -1.27
CA GLY A 2 22.57 -4.32 -1.64
C GLY A 2 21.78 -3.34 -2.53
N HIS A 3 20.72 -3.85 -3.15
CA HIS A 3 19.85 -3.01 -3.98
C HIS A 3 19.01 -2.04 -3.15
N TYR A 4 18.56 -2.50 -1.96
CA TYR A 4 17.66 -1.75 -1.09
C TYR A 4 18.41 -0.75 -0.22
N ARG A 5 17.81 0.44 -0.09
CA ARG A 5 18.25 1.51 0.80
C ARG A 5 17.07 2.00 1.61
N SER A 6 17.12 1.81 2.91
CA SER A 6 16.11 2.30 3.84
C SER A 6 16.28 3.81 4.11
N ASN A 7 15.22 4.48 4.54
CA ASN A 7 15.26 5.86 4.99
C ASN A 7 14.81 5.95 6.45
N VAL A 8 15.57 5.30 7.35
CA VAL A 8 15.24 5.22 8.79
C VAL A 8 15.10 6.60 9.41
N ARG A 9 15.98 7.56 9.06
CA ARG A 9 15.94 8.92 9.60
C ARG A 9 14.60 9.62 9.29
N ASP A 10 14.02 9.40 8.10
CA ASP A 10 12.73 9.96 7.74
C ASP A 10 11.56 9.22 8.42
N LEU A 11 11.70 7.91 8.66
CA LEU A 11 10.74 7.16 9.49
C LEU A 11 10.73 7.68 10.92
N GLU A 12 11.89 7.84 11.56
CA GLU A 12 12.02 8.41 12.90
C GLU A 12 11.44 9.82 12.98
N PHE A 13 11.71 10.68 11.99
CA PHE A 13 11.17 12.02 11.91
C PHE A 13 9.63 12.02 11.94
N ASN A 14 9.01 11.18 11.12
CA ASN A 14 7.54 11.08 11.10
C ASN A 14 6.95 10.52 12.39
N LEU A 15 7.62 9.57 13.03
CA LEU A 15 7.13 8.90 14.25
C LEU A 15 7.36 9.73 15.52
N LEU A 16 8.47 10.44 15.62
CA LEU A 16 8.94 11.04 16.88
C LEU A 16 8.93 12.57 16.88
N GLU A 17 9.07 13.21 15.71
CA GLU A 17 9.12 14.67 15.59
C GLU A 17 7.82 15.25 15.04
N MET A 18 7.14 14.52 14.12
CA MET A 18 5.82 14.91 13.62
C MET A 18 4.68 14.45 14.53
N ILE A 19 4.87 13.38 15.28
CA ILE A 19 3.91 12.79 16.21
C ILE A 19 4.61 12.69 17.56
N ASP A 20 3.98 13.22 18.63
CA ASP A 20 4.46 13.02 20.00
C ASP A 20 4.14 11.58 20.47
N LEU A 21 4.79 10.61 19.81
CA LEU A 21 4.60 9.20 20.13
C LEU A 21 5.11 8.86 21.53
N GLU A 22 6.10 9.60 22.06
CA GLU A 22 6.63 9.39 23.42
C GLU A 22 5.52 9.50 24.46
N SER A 23 4.62 10.48 24.36
CA SER A 23 3.49 10.65 25.28
C SER A 23 2.52 9.47 25.21
N VAL A 24 2.29 8.89 24.03
CA VAL A 24 1.44 7.70 23.85
C VAL A 24 2.09 6.46 24.45
N LEU A 25 3.37 6.23 24.21
CA LEU A 25 4.11 5.09 24.76
C LEU A 25 4.21 5.17 26.29
N ALA A 26 4.38 6.36 26.84
CA ALA A 26 4.39 6.59 28.29
C ALA A 26 3.08 6.17 28.99
N SER A 27 1.95 6.14 28.26
CA SER A 27 0.67 5.65 28.77
C SER A 27 0.62 4.13 28.99
N ARG A 28 1.63 3.37 28.52
CA ARG A 28 1.71 1.91 28.51
C ARG A 28 0.58 1.18 27.77
N ALA A 29 -0.12 1.87 26.88
CA ALA A 29 -1.15 1.26 26.04
C ALA A 29 -0.59 0.13 25.14
N PHE A 30 0.72 0.14 24.88
CA PHE A 30 1.44 -0.85 24.08
C PHE A 30 2.54 -1.57 24.89
N GLY A 31 2.25 -1.91 26.15
CA GLY A 31 3.18 -2.62 27.01
C GLY A 31 4.36 -1.75 27.47
N ASP A 32 5.55 -2.33 27.45
CA ASP A 32 6.81 -1.66 27.86
C ASP A 32 7.58 -1.05 26.68
N LEU A 33 6.95 -0.88 25.50
CA LEU A 33 7.57 -0.23 24.35
C LEU A 33 7.87 1.24 24.68
N ASP A 34 9.11 1.63 24.57
CA ASP A 34 9.61 3.01 24.72
C ASP A 34 10.31 3.49 23.44
N VAL A 35 10.73 4.76 23.42
CA VAL A 35 11.38 5.39 22.26
C VAL A 35 12.74 4.74 21.95
N GLU A 36 13.51 4.32 22.97
CA GLU A 36 14.81 3.67 22.78
C GLU A 36 14.62 2.30 22.12
N THR A 37 13.69 1.51 22.62
CA THR A 37 13.30 0.22 22.05
C THR A 37 12.78 0.38 20.61
N LEU A 38 11.94 1.39 20.35
CA LEU A 38 11.46 1.69 19.00
C LEU A 38 12.61 1.97 18.02
N ARG A 39 13.57 2.81 18.40
CA ARG A 39 14.75 3.09 17.56
C ARG A 39 15.59 1.84 17.32
N ALA A 40 15.79 1.02 18.35
CA ALA A 40 16.50 -0.26 18.20
C ALA A 40 15.77 -1.21 17.24
N MET A 41 14.43 -1.28 17.33
CA MET A 41 13.59 -2.08 16.40
C MET A 41 13.73 -1.58 14.96
N LEU A 42 13.63 -0.28 14.71
CA LEU A 42 13.79 0.30 13.37
C LEU A 42 15.18 0.03 12.80
N ALA A 43 16.24 0.21 13.60
CA ALA A 43 17.61 -0.03 13.18
C ALA A 43 17.84 -1.52 12.85
N GLU A 44 17.36 -2.45 13.68
CA GLU A 44 17.53 -3.89 13.44
C GLU A 44 16.69 -4.36 12.24
N ALA A 45 15.44 -3.92 12.11
CA ALA A 45 14.61 -4.24 10.95
C ALA A 45 15.23 -3.70 9.65
N ALA A 46 15.78 -2.48 9.67
CA ALA A 46 16.49 -1.91 8.51
C ALA A 46 17.75 -2.72 8.16
N ARG A 47 18.54 -3.11 9.16
CA ARG A 47 19.72 -3.94 8.95
C ARG A 47 19.37 -5.28 8.30
N GLN A 48 18.30 -5.92 8.74
CA GLN A 48 17.84 -7.19 8.16
C GLN A 48 17.25 -6.97 6.76
N ALA A 49 16.48 -5.92 6.56
CA ALA A 49 15.90 -5.56 5.28
C ALA A 49 16.98 -5.30 4.22
N GLU A 50 17.99 -4.46 4.52
CA GLU A 50 19.10 -4.14 3.61
C GLU A 50 20.06 -5.32 3.39
N GLY A 51 20.13 -6.25 4.32
CA GLY A 51 20.99 -7.42 4.30
C GLY A 51 20.29 -8.67 3.77
N PRO A 52 19.97 -9.64 4.66
CA PRO A 52 19.51 -10.97 4.25
C PRO A 52 18.17 -10.95 3.49
N VAL A 53 17.26 -10.01 3.76
CA VAL A 53 15.97 -9.93 3.07
C VAL A 53 16.15 -9.46 1.62
N ALA A 54 16.97 -8.44 1.40
CA ALA A 54 17.26 -7.91 0.06
C ALA A 54 18.14 -8.85 -0.78
N ALA A 55 18.85 -9.77 -0.17
CA ALA A 55 19.90 -10.57 -0.84
C ALA A 55 19.37 -11.38 -2.04
N SER A 56 18.14 -11.88 -1.98
CA SER A 56 17.57 -12.71 -3.05
C SER A 56 16.87 -11.92 -4.16
N PHE A 57 16.73 -10.60 -4.05
CA PHE A 57 15.86 -9.80 -4.92
C PHE A 57 16.12 -10.00 -6.43
N ALA A 58 17.37 -9.86 -6.87
CA ALA A 58 17.73 -10.02 -8.27
C ALA A 58 17.77 -11.49 -8.70
N ASP A 59 18.25 -12.40 -7.85
CA ASP A 59 18.31 -13.83 -8.16
C ASP A 59 16.91 -14.42 -8.31
N ALA A 60 16.00 -14.08 -7.41
CA ALA A 60 14.63 -14.55 -7.42
C ALA A 60 13.77 -13.99 -8.58
N ASP A 61 14.11 -12.84 -9.15
CA ASP A 61 13.50 -12.36 -10.39
C ASP A 61 13.99 -13.15 -11.62
N ARG A 62 15.27 -13.54 -11.63
CA ARG A 62 15.88 -14.31 -12.73
C ARG A 62 15.54 -15.79 -12.69
N ASN A 63 15.30 -16.31 -11.49
CA ASN A 63 14.93 -17.69 -11.22
C ASN A 63 13.53 -17.73 -10.58
N PRO A 64 12.44 -17.46 -11.35
CA PRO A 64 11.09 -17.45 -10.82
C PRO A 64 10.64 -18.83 -10.34
N PRO A 65 9.54 -18.92 -9.56
CA PRO A 65 8.99 -20.20 -9.12
C PRO A 65 8.72 -21.15 -10.27
N VAL A 66 9.02 -22.43 -10.08
CA VAL A 66 8.75 -23.49 -11.05
C VAL A 66 7.54 -24.28 -10.59
N PHE A 67 6.50 -24.31 -11.43
CA PHE A 67 5.26 -25.06 -11.17
C PHE A 67 5.34 -26.47 -11.76
N ASP A 68 4.98 -27.46 -10.97
CA ASP A 68 4.78 -28.84 -11.40
C ASP A 68 3.28 -29.16 -11.51
N PRO A 69 2.73 -29.32 -12.73
CA PRO A 69 1.31 -29.60 -12.93
C PRO A 69 0.88 -31.02 -12.52
N VAL A 70 1.82 -31.94 -12.25
CA VAL A 70 1.51 -33.30 -11.81
C VAL A 70 1.28 -33.38 -10.30
N THR A 71 2.12 -32.71 -9.54
CA THR A 71 2.03 -32.64 -8.07
C THR A 71 1.23 -31.41 -7.58
N HIS A 72 0.89 -30.48 -8.47
CA HIS A 72 0.24 -29.21 -8.13
C HIS A 72 1.04 -28.39 -7.11
N SER A 73 2.36 -28.48 -7.17
CA SER A 73 3.29 -27.80 -6.26
C SER A 73 4.15 -26.77 -7.00
N VAL A 74 4.79 -25.91 -6.22
CA VAL A 74 5.72 -24.88 -6.70
C VAL A 74 7.05 -25.09 -6.01
N VAL A 75 8.15 -24.97 -6.74
CA VAL A 75 9.50 -24.93 -6.20
C VAL A 75 10.00 -23.48 -6.23
N LEU A 76 10.42 -22.97 -5.07
CA LEU A 76 10.97 -21.63 -4.90
C LEU A 76 12.50 -21.64 -4.92
N PRO A 77 13.16 -20.56 -5.39
CA PRO A 77 14.61 -20.44 -5.33
C PRO A 77 15.11 -20.48 -3.87
N GLU A 78 16.19 -21.20 -3.61
CA GLU A 78 16.74 -21.35 -2.25
C GLU A 78 17.19 -19.99 -1.66
N SER A 79 17.71 -19.08 -2.49
CA SER A 79 18.05 -17.73 -2.08
C SER A 79 16.85 -16.98 -1.48
N PHE A 80 15.67 -17.14 -2.10
CA PHE A 80 14.44 -16.54 -1.59
C PHE A 80 13.99 -17.17 -0.27
N LYS A 81 14.08 -18.51 -0.15
CA LYS A 81 13.75 -19.20 1.10
C LYS A 81 14.61 -18.71 2.27
N GLN A 82 15.90 -18.42 2.02
CA GLN A 82 16.79 -17.85 3.02
C GLN A 82 16.36 -16.43 3.45
N SER A 83 15.99 -15.58 2.48
CA SER A 83 15.45 -14.24 2.78
C SER A 83 14.15 -14.29 3.58
N PHE A 84 13.26 -15.23 3.26
CA PHE A 84 12.03 -15.46 4.01
C PHE A 84 12.31 -15.90 5.45
N ARG A 85 13.18 -16.93 5.63
CA ARG A 85 13.53 -17.43 6.97
C ARG A 85 14.16 -16.34 7.84
N ALA A 86 15.05 -15.50 7.28
CA ALA A 86 15.70 -14.44 8.02
C ALA A 86 14.71 -13.44 8.65
N TRP A 87 13.62 -13.09 7.95
CA TRP A 87 12.58 -12.20 8.46
C TRP A 87 11.63 -12.89 9.42
N ARG A 88 11.24 -14.14 9.10
CA ARG A 88 10.37 -14.96 9.93
C ARG A 88 10.99 -15.30 11.28
N ASP A 89 12.24 -15.75 11.28
CA ASP A 89 12.94 -16.22 12.49
C ASP A 89 13.24 -15.07 13.47
N ALA A 90 13.13 -13.82 13.02
CA ALA A 90 13.14 -12.62 13.85
C ALA A 90 11.73 -12.20 14.32
N GLU A 91 10.68 -12.96 13.99
CA GLU A 91 9.29 -12.79 14.42
C GLU A 91 8.64 -11.45 14.02
N TRP A 92 9.19 -10.74 13.02
CA TRP A 92 8.62 -9.47 12.55
C TRP A 92 7.19 -9.60 12.01
N ASN A 93 6.80 -10.76 11.53
CA ASN A 93 5.46 -11.08 11.07
C ASN A 93 4.41 -11.22 12.18
N LEU A 94 4.84 -11.23 13.45
CA LEU A 94 3.97 -11.26 14.62
C LEU A 94 3.70 -9.86 15.20
N LEU A 95 4.36 -8.81 14.68
CA LEU A 95 4.06 -7.44 15.08
C LEU A 95 2.65 -7.03 14.69
N GLY A 96 1.96 -6.36 15.61
CA GLY A 96 0.58 -5.90 15.43
C GLY A 96 -0.48 -6.99 15.59
N VAL A 97 -0.08 -8.25 15.77
CA VAL A 97 -0.98 -9.35 16.14
C VAL A 97 -1.27 -9.29 17.63
N GLN A 98 -2.51 -9.61 18.03
CA GLN A 98 -2.93 -9.59 19.42
C GLN A 98 -2.09 -10.55 20.28
N ALA A 99 -1.83 -10.15 21.55
CA ALA A 99 -1.06 -10.96 22.49
C ALA A 99 -1.71 -12.33 22.78
N GLU A 100 -3.04 -12.43 22.75
CA GLU A 100 -3.79 -13.69 22.90
C GLU A 100 -3.46 -14.73 21.80
N LEU A 101 -3.04 -14.25 20.65
CA LEU A 101 -2.58 -15.06 19.52
C LEU A 101 -1.05 -15.27 19.50
N GLY A 102 -0.33 -14.84 20.53
CA GLY A 102 1.13 -14.94 20.62
C GLY A 102 1.86 -13.81 19.86
N GLY A 103 1.17 -12.76 19.45
CA GLY A 103 1.74 -11.62 18.77
C GLY A 103 2.31 -10.55 19.72
N THR A 104 2.92 -9.54 19.14
CA THR A 104 3.46 -8.36 19.83
C THR A 104 2.67 -7.11 19.42
N PRO A 105 1.72 -6.65 20.24
CA PRO A 105 0.98 -5.43 19.99
C PRO A 105 1.92 -4.22 19.90
N VAL A 106 1.80 -3.45 18.85
CA VAL A 106 2.53 -2.19 18.65
C VAL A 106 1.58 -1.15 18.02
N PRO A 107 1.87 0.16 18.16
CA PRO A 107 1.13 1.17 17.44
C PRO A 107 1.11 0.91 15.93
N SER A 108 -0.02 1.14 15.27
CA SER A 108 -0.15 0.90 13.81
C SER A 108 0.87 1.69 13.00
N ILE A 109 1.24 2.91 13.44
CA ILE A 109 2.30 3.70 12.81
C ILE A 109 3.68 3.01 12.87
N VAL A 110 3.98 2.29 13.95
CA VAL A 110 5.22 1.51 14.11
C VAL A 110 5.17 0.26 13.24
N LEU A 111 4.04 -0.46 13.25
CA LEU A 111 3.81 -1.62 12.39
C LEU A 111 4.05 -1.29 10.92
N TRP A 112 3.46 -0.20 10.42
CA TRP A 112 3.60 0.18 9.02
C TRP A 112 4.98 0.73 8.68
N ALA A 113 5.67 1.38 9.62
CA ALA A 113 7.07 1.77 9.45
C ALA A 113 8.01 0.55 9.30
N ILE A 114 7.83 -0.51 10.11
CA ILE A 114 8.57 -1.77 9.97
C ILE A 114 8.19 -2.49 8.67
N ASN A 115 6.91 -2.53 8.32
CA ASN A 115 6.44 -3.15 7.07
C ASN A 115 7.00 -2.43 5.83
N GLU A 116 7.23 -1.10 5.88
CA GLU A 116 7.89 -0.37 4.77
C GLU A 116 9.26 -0.98 4.46
N LEU A 117 10.02 -1.37 5.48
CA LEU A 117 11.37 -1.90 5.31
C LEU A 117 11.38 -3.22 4.55
N VAL A 118 10.55 -4.19 4.94
CA VAL A 118 10.47 -5.48 4.24
C VAL A 118 9.84 -5.35 2.86
N LEU A 119 8.80 -4.51 2.72
CA LEU A 119 8.13 -4.26 1.44
C LEU A 119 9.03 -3.58 0.41
N GLY A 120 9.96 -2.73 0.86
CA GLY A 120 10.95 -2.11 0.00
C GLY A 120 12.12 -3.02 -0.34
N ALA A 121 12.50 -3.90 0.58
CA ALA A 121 13.64 -4.83 0.40
C ALA A 121 13.27 -6.03 -0.47
N ASN A 122 12.14 -6.68 -0.18
CA ASN A 122 11.65 -7.84 -0.94
C ASN A 122 10.15 -8.04 -0.65
N PRO A 123 9.26 -7.45 -1.43
CA PRO A 123 7.82 -7.51 -1.17
C PRO A 123 7.27 -8.94 -1.12
N ALA A 124 7.87 -9.89 -1.85
CA ALA A 124 7.41 -11.27 -1.83
C ALA A 124 7.59 -11.91 -0.44
N VAL A 125 8.64 -11.56 0.30
CA VAL A 125 8.83 -12.03 1.68
C VAL A 125 7.62 -11.65 2.54
N PHE A 126 7.16 -10.41 2.47
CA PHE A 126 5.96 -9.96 3.17
C PHE A 126 4.70 -10.75 2.73
N PHE A 127 4.52 -10.98 1.42
CA PHE A 127 3.32 -11.65 0.91
C PHE A 127 3.21 -13.12 1.32
N TYR A 128 4.33 -13.83 1.47
CA TYR A 128 4.32 -15.21 1.97
C TYR A 128 4.11 -15.28 3.50
N MET A 129 4.23 -14.16 4.23
CA MET A 129 4.10 -14.07 5.70
C MET A 129 2.74 -13.54 6.18
N LEU A 130 1.72 -13.53 5.34
CA LEU A 130 0.40 -13.00 5.70
C LEU A 130 -0.40 -13.92 6.64
N GLY A 131 0.10 -15.13 6.96
CA GLY A 131 -0.57 -16.09 7.85
C GLY A 131 -1.07 -15.47 9.15
N PRO A 132 -0.21 -14.86 9.99
CA PRO A 132 -0.62 -14.27 11.25
C PRO A 132 -1.67 -13.14 11.11
N ALA A 133 -1.50 -12.24 10.15
CA ALA A 133 -2.45 -11.15 9.91
C ALA A 133 -3.84 -11.66 9.48
N MET A 134 -3.90 -12.70 8.64
CA MET A 134 -5.17 -13.32 8.25
C MET A 134 -5.75 -14.20 9.35
N SER A 135 -4.93 -14.83 10.19
CA SER A 135 -5.38 -15.52 11.39
C SER A 135 -6.03 -14.54 12.38
N GLN A 136 -5.49 -13.32 12.53
CA GLN A 136 -6.11 -12.27 13.31
C GLN A 136 -7.53 -11.94 12.81
N VAL A 137 -7.71 -11.82 11.47
CA VAL A 137 -9.05 -11.58 10.89
C VAL A 137 -9.99 -12.76 11.18
N LEU A 138 -9.51 -14.01 11.04
CA LEU A 138 -10.31 -15.20 11.36
C LEU A 138 -10.69 -15.23 12.86
N PHE A 139 -9.78 -14.83 13.74
CA PHE A 139 -10.04 -14.70 15.17
C PHE A 139 -11.13 -13.66 15.48
N ASP A 140 -11.09 -12.52 14.83
CA ASP A 140 -12.01 -11.40 15.06
C ASP A 140 -13.44 -11.69 14.58
N VAL A 141 -13.60 -12.42 13.45
CA VAL A 141 -14.90 -12.60 12.79
C VAL A 141 -15.43 -14.03 12.84
N GLY A 142 -14.60 -15.00 13.26
CA GLY A 142 -14.94 -16.40 13.27
C GLY A 142 -15.70 -16.86 14.52
N THR A 143 -16.15 -18.12 14.47
CA THR A 143 -16.75 -18.82 15.60
C THR A 143 -15.72 -19.11 16.71
N ALA A 144 -16.16 -19.56 17.88
CA ALA A 144 -15.24 -19.96 18.96
C ALA A 144 -14.24 -21.06 18.51
N GLU A 145 -14.69 -22.02 17.71
CA GLU A 145 -13.85 -23.05 17.12
C GLU A 145 -12.83 -22.47 16.13
N GLN A 146 -13.27 -21.55 15.26
CA GLN A 146 -12.39 -20.89 14.29
C GLN A 146 -11.37 -19.96 14.95
N ARG A 147 -11.69 -19.38 16.11
CA ARG A 147 -10.69 -18.65 16.93
C ARG A 147 -9.58 -19.57 17.42
N HIS A 148 -9.93 -20.80 17.81
CA HIS A 148 -8.93 -21.80 18.16
C HIS A 148 -8.07 -22.18 16.94
N TRP A 149 -8.67 -22.38 15.76
CA TRP A 149 -7.92 -22.63 14.52
C TRP A 149 -7.00 -21.48 14.13
N ALA A 150 -7.42 -20.23 14.35
CA ALA A 150 -6.57 -19.06 14.12
C ALA A 150 -5.32 -19.09 14.98
N LYS A 151 -5.46 -19.50 16.26
CA LYS A 151 -4.32 -19.69 17.15
C LYS A 151 -3.43 -20.85 16.69
N LEU A 152 -3.99 -22.00 16.36
CA LEU A 152 -3.24 -23.15 15.82
C LEU A 152 -2.46 -22.74 14.55
N ALA A 153 -3.07 -22.00 13.65
CA ALA A 153 -2.41 -21.55 12.42
C ALA A 153 -1.18 -20.68 12.69
N ILE A 154 -1.23 -19.81 13.71
CA ILE A 154 -0.07 -19.01 14.13
C ILE A 154 0.97 -19.89 14.81
N ASP A 155 0.58 -20.70 15.80
CA ASP A 155 1.49 -21.57 16.56
C ASP A 155 2.25 -22.53 15.65
N ARG A 156 1.64 -22.97 14.54
CA ARG A 156 2.23 -23.87 13.55
C ARG A 156 2.84 -23.15 12.33
N GLY A 157 2.79 -21.84 12.29
CA GLY A 157 3.37 -21.03 11.22
C GLY A 157 2.72 -21.24 9.85
N TRP A 158 1.40 -21.47 9.79
CA TRP A 158 0.68 -21.67 8.52
C TRP A 158 0.65 -20.39 7.68
N GLY A 159 0.69 -20.57 6.37
CA GLY A 159 0.42 -19.52 5.41
C GLY A 159 -1.08 -19.26 5.25
N ALA A 160 -1.41 -18.12 4.68
CA ALA A 160 -2.79 -17.78 4.37
C ALA A 160 -2.93 -16.99 3.09
N THR A 161 -4.09 -17.09 2.42
CA THR A 161 -4.39 -16.37 1.20
C THR A 161 -5.77 -15.73 1.23
N MET A 162 -5.89 -14.59 0.57
CA MET A 162 -7.15 -13.92 0.26
C MET A 162 -7.63 -14.35 -1.12
N VAL A 163 -8.83 -14.95 -1.22
CA VAL A 163 -9.30 -15.63 -2.43
C VAL A 163 -10.62 -15.07 -2.93
N LEU A 164 -10.54 -14.03 -3.79
CA LEU A 164 -11.70 -13.32 -4.34
C LEU A 164 -11.87 -13.53 -5.83
N THR A 165 -10.83 -13.13 -6.59
CA THR A 165 -10.86 -12.95 -8.04
C THR A 165 -11.10 -14.25 -8.79
N GLU A 166 -11.95 -14.19 -9.81
CA GLU A 166 -12.19 -15.27 -10.77
C GLU A 166 -11.83 -14.82 -12.18
N PRO A 167 -11.67 -15.73 -13.16
CA PRO A 167 -11.27 -15.36 -14.53
C PRO A 167 -12.13 -14.24 -15.15
N ASP A 168 -13.44 -14.23 -14.89
CA ASP A 168 -14.41 -13.25 -15.42
C ASP A 168 -14.91 -12.26 -14.37
N ALA A 169 -14.37 -12.27 -13.15
CA ALA A 169 -14.84 -11.45 -12.03
C ALA A 169 -13.65 -10.89 -11.22
N GLY A 170 -12.98 -9.88 -11.77
CA GLY A 170 -11.90 -9.15 -11.11
C GLY A 170 -12.44 -7.90 -10.40
N SER A 171 -12.62 -6.79 -11.14
CA SER A 171 -13.19 -5.55 -10.58
C SER A 171 -14.64 -5.70 -10.16
N ASP A 172 -15.44 -6.49 -10.87
CA ASP A 172 -16.80 -6.89 -10.46
C ASP A 172 -16.78 -8.22 -9.70
N VAL A 173 -16.38 -8.16 -8.44
CA VAL A 173 -16.35 -9.33 -7.54
C VAL A 173 -17.73 -9.97 -7.38
N GLY A 174 -18.81 -9.18 -7.53
CA GLY A 174 -20.18 -9.66 -7.44
C GLY A 174 -20.62 -10.62 -8.56
N ALA A 175 -19.88 -10.63 -9.68
CA ALA A 175 -20.09 -11.55 -10.79
C ALA A 175 -19.47 -12.95 -10.56
N GLY A 176 -18.76 -13.18 -9.44
CA GLY A 176 -18.14 -14.45 -9.10
C GLY A 176 -19.11 -15.62 -9.10
N ARG A 177 -18.66 -16.76 -9.66
CA ARG A 177 -19.46 -17.97 -9.91
C ARG A 177 -19.07 -19.14 -9.00
N THR A 178 -17.98 -19.06 -8.24
CA THR A 178 -17.59 -20.08 -7.27
C THR A 178 -18.72 -20.34 -6.30
N LYS A 179 -19.14 -21.61 -6.19
CA LYS A 179 -20.28 -22.05 -5.38
C LYS A 179 -19.83 -22.60 -4.04
N ALA A 180 -20.73 -22.54 -3.07
CA ALA A 180 -20.60 -23.22 -1.79
C ALA A 180 -21.87 -24.05 -1.56
N ILE A 181 -21.73 -25.35 -1.34
CA ILE A 181 -22.82 -26.32 -1.19
C ILE A 181 -22.75 -26.88 0.22
N ALA A 182 -23.78 -26.60 1.03
CA ALA A 182 -23.86 -27.04 2.42
C ALA A 182 -23.89 -28.58 2.50
N GLN A 183 -23.22 -29.13 3.52
CA GLN A 183 -23.17 -30.57 3.82
C GLN A 183 -23.85 -30.84 5.16
N ASP A 184 -24.34 -32.09 5.36
CA ASP A 184 -25.06 -32.50 6.59
C ASP A 184 -24.20 -32.40 7.87
N ASP A 185 -22.87 -32.43 7.72
CA ASP A 185 -21.92 -32.35 8.83
C ASP A 185 -21.50 -30.90 9.20
N GLY A 186 -22.14 -29.91 8.62
CA GLY A 186 -21.87 -28.49 8.88
C GLY A 186 -20.72 -27.92 8.05
N SER A 187 -20.02 -28.74 7.28
CA SER A 187 -19.03 -28.27 6.30
C SER A 187 -19.71 -27.82 4.99
N TRP A 188 -18.91 -27.26 4.09
CA TRP A 188 -19.34 -26.81 2.77
C TRP A 188 -18.39 -27.36 1.70
N HIS A 189 -18.93 -27.82 0.59
CA HIS A 189 -18.14 -28.11 -0.60
C HIS A 189 -18.03 -26.85 -1.46
N ILE A 190 -16.80 -26.44 -1.73
CA ILE A 190 -16.50 -25.28 -2.57
C ILE A 190 -16.18 -25.78 -3.98
N GLU A 191 -16.83 -25.20 -5.00
CA GLU A 191 -16.64 -25.56 -6.41
C GLU A 191 -16.42 -24.31 -7.26
N GLY A 192 -15.32 -24.26 -8.01
CA GLY A 192 -15.01 -23.15 -8.91
C GLY A 192 -13.53 -22.96 -9.15
N VAL A 193 -13.22 -21.88 -9.88
CA VAL A 193 -11.85 -21.50 -10.22
C VAL A 193 -11.61 -20.06 -9.76
N LYS A 194 -10.50 -19.86 -9.05
CA LYS A 194 -10.02 -18.56 -8.62
C LYS A 194 -8.69 -18.25 -9.30
N ARG A 195 -8.45 -16.98 -9.60
CA ARG A 195 -7.28 -16.53 -10.35
C ARG A 195 -6.54 -15.41 -9.64
N PHE A 196 -5.25 -15.27 -9.93
CA PHE A 196 -4.36 -14.27 -9.34
C PHE A 196 -4.22 -14.37 -7.82
N ILE A 197 -4.22 -15.59 -7.28
CA ILE A 197 -4.10 -15.81 -5.84
C ILE A 197 -2.62 -15.87 -5.45
N THR A 198 -2.18 -14.87 -4.70
CA THR A 198 -0.81 -14.72 -4.22
C THR A 198 -0.50 -15.75 -3.14
N ALA A 199 0.66 -16.41 -3.22
CA ALA A 199 1.21 -17.35 -2.23
C ALA A 199 0.28 -18.54 -1.93
N ALA A 200 -0.56 -18.97 -2.89
CA ALA A 200 -1.42 -20.13 -2.71
C ALA A 200 -0.66 -21.46 -2.76
N GLU A 201 0.59 -21.42 -3.16
CA GLU A 201 1.59 -22.48 -3.01
C GLU A 201 2.90 -21.84 -2.57
N SER A 202 3.62 -22.48 -1.67
CA SER A 202 4.75 -21.89 -0.96
C SER A 202 5.94 -22.82 -0.77
N ASP A 203 6.00 -23.93 -1.55
CA ASP A 203 7.04 -24.95 -1.39
C ASP A 203 7.09 -25.47 0.08
N ASP A 204 8.28 -25.47 0.69
CA ASP A 204 8.52 -25.88 2.08
C ASP A 204 8.59 -24.69 3.08
N LEU A 205 8.15 -23.49 2.66
CA LEU A 205 8.17 -22.34 3.57
C LEU A 205 7.23 -22.49 4.76
N VAL A 206 6.07 -23.14 4.54
CA VAL A 206 5.05 -23.42 5.55
C VAL A 206 4.47 -24.82 5.35
N GLU A 207 4.03 -25.46 6.43
CA GLU A 207 3.49 -26.83 6.35
C GLU A 207 2.05 -26.89 5.83
N ASN A 208 1.26 -25.85 6.02
CA ASN A 208 -0.11 -25.74 5.54
C ASN A 208 -0.43 -24.31 5.11
N ILE A 209 -1.46 -24.15 4.30
CA ILE A 209 -2.01 -22.87 3.90
C ILE A 209 -3.52 -22.94 4.10
N PHE A 210 -4.12 -21.91 4.70
CA PHE A 210 -5.56 -21.76 4.66
C PHE A 210 -5.97 -20.63 3.73
N HIS A 211 -7.10 -20.80 3.08
CA HIS A 211 -7.63 -19.87 2.10
C HIS A 211 -8.91 -19.23 2.67
N LEU A 212 -8.96 -17.89 2.72
CA LEU A 212 -10.20 -17.16 2.99
C LEU A 212 -10.90 -16.91 1.66
N VAL A 213 -11.90 -17.75 1.35
CA VAL A 213 -12.52 -17.85 0.03
C VAL A 213 -13.88 -17.17 0.02
N LEU A 214 -14.07 -16.19 -0.88
CA LEU A 214 -15.41 -15.71 -1.22
C LEU A 214 -16.08 -16.70 -2.19
N ALA A 215 -17.21 -17.26 -1.78
CA ALA A 215 -18.03 -18.12 -2.61
C ALA A 215 -19.52 -17.81 -2.39
N ARG A 216 -20.33 -18.25 -3.33
CA ARG A 216 -21.78 -18.04 -3.32
C ARG A 216 -22.48 -19.31 -2.82
N PRO A 217 -23.13 -19.28 -1.64
CA PRO A 217 -24.02 -20.35 -1.20
C PRO A 217 -25.06 -20.67 -2.28
N GLU A 218 -25.34 -21.97 -2.48
CA GLU A 218 -26.34 -22.40 -3.45
C GLU A 218 -27.72 -21.77 -3.16
N GLY A 219 -28.37 -21.23 -4.19
CA GLY A 219 -29.63 -20.49 -4.03
C GLY A 219 -29.49 -19.05 -3.58
N ALA A 220 -28.28 -18.55 -3.28
CA ALA A 220 -28.09 -17.15 -2.89
C ALA A 220 -28.28 -16.18 -4.06
N ARG A 221 -28.73 -14.95 -3.74
CA ARG A 221 -28.94 -13.88 -4.72
C ARG A 221 -27.64 -13.48 -5.45
N PRO A 222 -27.74 -12.93 -6.69
CA PRO A 222 -26.59 -12.41 -7.41
C PRO A 222 -26.01 -11.15 -6.73
N GLY A 223 -24.82 -10.74 -7.19
CA GLY A 223 -24.09 -9.58 -6.68
C GLY A 223 -23.33 -9.84 -5.38
N THR A 224 -22.67 -8.83 -4.87
CA THR A 224 -21.78 -8.93 -3.70
C THR A 224 -22.50 -9.36 -2.41
N LYS A 225 -23.78 -8.98 -2.26
CA LYS A 225 -24.60 -9.34 -1.09
C LYS A 225 -25.05 -10.81 -1.04
N GLY A 226 -24.72 -11.62 -2.03
CA GLY A 226 -24.95 -13.06 -2.04
C GLY A 226 -23.68 -13.88 -1.73
N LEU A 227 -22.54 -13.22 -1.49
CA LEU A 227 -21.26 -13.88 -1.19
C LEU A 227 -21.07 -14.09 0.31
N SER A 228 -20.49 -15.23 0.66
CA SER A 228 -20.10 -15.60 2.03
C SER A 228 -18.61 -15.92 2.06
N LEU A 229 -18.02 -15.85 3.23
CA LEU A 229 -16.60 -16.14 3.44
C LEU A 229 -16.44 -17.56 3.98
N PHE A 230 -15.47 -18.28 3.45
CA PHE A 230 -15.17 -19.67 3.85
C PHE A 230 -13.69 -19.83 4.18
N PHE A 231 -13.43 -20.51 5.28
CA PHE A 231 -12.10 -21.03 5.62
C PHE A 231 -11.92 -22.37 4.92
N VAL A 232 -10.90 -22.50 4.06
CA VAL A 232 -10.62 -23.70 3.27
C VAL A 232 -9.12 -24.03 3.42
N PRO A 233 -8.73 -25.06 4.19
CA PRO A 233 -7.33 -25.44 4.34
C PRO A 233 -6.82 -26.22 3.12
N LYS A 234 -5.53 -26.13 2.81
CA LYS A 234 -4.85 -26.93 1.78
C LYS A 234 -4.77 -28.42 2.16
N PHE A 235 -4.44 -28.69 3.40
CA PHE A 235 -4.52 -30.00 4.02
C PHE A 235 -5.55 -29.97 5.14
N HIS A 236 -6.33 -31.03 5.27
CA HIS A 236 -7.16 -31.23 6.45
C HIS A 236 -6.27 -31.29 7.70
N PHE A 237 -6.85 -31.03 8.85
CA PHE A 237 -6.11 -31.04 10.11
C PHE A 237 -7.01 -31.48 11.25
N ASP A 238 -6.42 -32.00 12.29
CA ASP A 238 -7.10 -32.24 13.56
C ASP A 238 -7.42 -30.88 14.22
N PRO A 239 -8.70 -30.57 14.49
CA PRO A 239 -9.11 -29.26 14.99
C PRO A 239 -8.59 -28.91 16.38
N GLU A 240 -8.13 -29.90 17.18
CA GLU A 240 -7.59 -29.68 18.53
C GLU A 240 -6.06 -29.53 18.53
N THR A 241 -5.37 -30.29 17.68
CA THR A 241 -3.89 -30.38 17.71
C THR A 241 -3.23 -29.67 16.53
N GLY A 242 -3.98 -29.42 15.45
CA GLY A 242 -3.44 -28.91 14.18
C GLY A 242 -2.62 -29.93 13.40
N GLU A 243 -2.58 -31.22 13.79
CA GLU A 243 -1.89 -32.26 13.01
C GLU A 243 -2.51 -32.41 11.64
N LEU A 244 -1.65 -32.46 10.60
CA LEU A 244 -2.10 -32.51 9.21
C LEU A 244 -2.62 -33.90 8.84
N GLY A 245 -3.75 -33.91 8.15
CA GLY A 245 -4.36 -35.07 7.52
C GLY A 245 -4.18 -35.08 6.01
N ASP A 246 -5.16 -35.62 5.31
CA ASP A 246 -5.16 -35.76 3.87
C ASP A 246 -5.24 -34.42 3.13
N ARG A 247 -4.80 -34.40 1.88
CA ARG A 247 -4.93 -33.26 0.98
C ARG A 247 -6.41 -32.92 0.75
N ASN A 248 -6.78 -31.66 0.94
CA ASN A 248 -8.11 -31.14 0.59
C ASN A 248 -8.23 -30.90 -0.92
N GLY A 249 -9.45 -30.85 -1.43
CA GLY A 249 -9.76 -30.66 -2.86
C GLY A 249 -9.50 -29.25 -3.40
N VAL A 250 -8.46 -28.59 -2.93
CA VAL A 250 -7.99 -27.30 -3.43
C VAL A 250 -6.60 -27.46 -4.06
N PHE A 251 -6.49 -27.13 -5.35
CA PHE A 251 -5.28 -27.38 -6.13
C PHE A 251 -4.84 -26.13 -6.89
N VAL A 252 -3.55 -25.86 -6.88
CA VAL A 252 -2.94 -24.93 -7.84
C VAL A 252 -2.94 -25.60 -9.21
N THR A 253 -3.55 -24.96 -10.19
CA THR A 253 -3.65 -25.47 -11.56
C THR A 253 -2.80 -24.69 -12.55
N ASN A 254 -2.36 -23.49 -12.16
CA ASN A 254 -1.44 -22.67 -12.94
C ASN A 254 -0.71 -21.66 -12.05
N VAL A 255 0.47 -21.23 -12.46
CA VAL A 255 1.21 -20.08 -11.91
C VAL A 255 1.47 -19.08 -13.01
N GLU A 256 1.09 -17.84 -12.80
CA GLU A 256 1.15 -16.78 -13.81
C GLU A 256 2.59 -16.36 -14.13
N HIS A 257 2.91 -16.28 -15.41
CA HIS A 257 4.14 -15.65 -15.90
C HIS A 257 3.98 -14.13 -15.89
N LYS A 258 4.81 -13.42 -15.14
CA LYS A 258 4.60 -12.00 -14.84
C LYS A 258 5.73 -11.10 -15.31
N MET A 259 5.40 -9.82 -15.51
CA MET A 259 6.36 -8.76 -15.80
C MET A 259 7.35 -8.54 -14.65
N GLY A 260 6.86 -8.51 -13.42
CA GLY A 260 7.60 -8.27 -12.19
C GLY A 260 7.04 -9.06 -11.01
N LEU A 261 7.63 -8.87 -9.82
CA LEU A 261 7.31 -9.67 -8.62
C LEU A 261 7.30 -11.17 -8.91
N LYS A 262 8.24 -11.64 -9.71
CA LYS A 262 8.18 -12.99 -10.31
C LYS A 262 8.26 -14.09 -9.27
N VAL A 263 9.03 -13.91 -8.18
CA VAL A 263 9.17 -14.91 -7.11
C VAL A 263 7.90 -15.06 -6.26
N SER A 264 7.01 -14.08 -6.25
CA SER A 264 5.70 -14.20 -5.63
C SER A 264 4.81 -15.07 -6.52
N ALA A 265 4.64 -16.36 -6.19
CA ALA A 265 3.78 -17.26 -6.94
C ALA A 265 2.34 -16.75 -6.94
N THR A 266 1.87 -16.39 -8.12
CA THR A 266 0.50 -15.89 -8.36
C THR A 266 -0.28 -16.98 -9.05
N CYS A 267 -1.16 -17.65 -8.32
CA CYS A 267 -1.72 -18.93 -8.70
C CYS A 267 -3.14 -18.81 -9.25
N GLU A 268 -3.49 -19.78 -10.10
CA GLU A 268 -4.86 -20.19 -10.34
C GLU A 268 -5.18 -21.34 -9.38
N LEU A 269 -6.31 -21.22 -8.65
CA LEU A 269 -6.79 -22.24 -7.73
C LEU A 269 -8.08 -22.87 -8.27
N THR A 270 -8.12 -24.19 -8.30
CA THR A 270 -9.34 -24.95 -8.62
C THR A 270 -9.83 -25.68 -7.38
N PHE A 271 -11.11 -25.52 -7.08
CA PHE A 271 -11.80 -26.10 -5.94
C PHE A 271 -12.75 -27.20 -6.41
N GLY A 272 -12.72 -28.37 -5.73
CA GLY A 272 -13.61 -29.49 -6.01
C GLY A 272 -13.27 -30.26 -7.31
N ALA A 273 -12.05 -30.08 -7.84
CA ALA A 273 -11.57 -30.79 -9.02
C ALA A 273 -10.87 -32.11 -8.65
N HIS A 274 -10.45 -32.84 -9.68
CA HIS A 274 -9.67 -34.11 -9.55
C HIS A 274 -10.33 -35.16 -8.69
N GLY A 275 -11.68 -35.16 -8.56
CA GLY A 275 -12.44 -36.15 -7.80
C GLY A 275 -12.35 -36.01 -6.28
N THR A 276 -11.73 -34.94 -5.77
CA THR A 276 -11.63 -34.64 -4.34
C THR A 276 -12.46 -33.38 -4.03
N PRO A 277 -13.50 -33.46 -3.16
CA PRO A 277 -14.25 -32.30 -2.74
C PRO A 277 -13.35 -31.29 -2.01
N ALA A 278 -13.49 -30.00 -2.33
CA ALA A 278 -12.86 -28.93 -1.56
C ALA A 278 -13.73 -28.60 -0.35
N ARG A 279 -13.36 -29.11 0.80
CA ARG A 279 -14.10 -28.92 2.05
C ARG A 279 -13.70 -27.61 2.73
N GLY A 280 -14.68 -26.83 3.13
CA GLY A 280 -14.48 -25.58 3.86
C GLY A 280 -15.55 -25.35 4.92
N TRP A 281 -15.35 -24.32 5.73
CA TRP A 281 -16.27 -23.92 6.81
C TRP A 281 -16.64 -22.46 6.67
N LEU A 282 -17.93 -22.17 6.85
CA LEU A 282 -18.45 -20.81 6.82
C LEU A 282 -17.79 -19.99 7.95
N VAL A 283 -17.28 -18.80 7.62
CA VAL A 283 -16.75 -17.84 8.59
C VAL A 283 -17.84 -16.83 8.93
N GLY A 284 -18.24 -16.79 10.21
CA GLY A 284 -19.33 -15.94 10.66
C GLY A 284 -20.69 -16.33 10.04
N ASP A 285 -21.44 -15.35 9.53
CA ASP A 285 -22.78 -15.55 8.98
C ASP A 285 -22.81 -15.59 7.46
N VAL A 286 -23.83 -16.29 6.88
CA VAL A 286 -24.07 -16.29 5.45
C VAL A 286 -24.39 -14.87 4.93
N HIS A 287 -23.84 -14.53 3.76
CA HIS A 287 -24.01 -13.25 3.08
C HIS A 287 -23.22 -12.06 3.67
N ASP A 288 -22.43 -12.27 4.72
CA ASP A 288 -21.54 -11.25 5.28
C ASP A 288 -20.12 -11.28 4.72
N GLY A 289 -19.85 -12.18 3.77
CA GLY A 289 -18.50 -12.43 3.26
C GLY A 289 -17.77 -11.20 2.74
N ILE A 290 -18.48 -10.28 2.09
CA ILE A 290 -17.89 -9.02 1.62
C ILE A 290 -17.49 -8.10 2.78
N ALA A 291 -18.33 -7.97 3.81
CA ALA A 291 -18.04 -7.12 4.97
C ALA A 291 -16.82 -7.65 5.76
N GLN A 292 -16.73 -8.98 5.91
CA GLN A 292 -15.60 -9.65 6.56
C GLN A 292 -14.32 -9.51 5.73
N MET A 293 -14.41 -9.71 4.40
CA MET A 293 -13.28 -9.57 3.48
C MET A 293 -12.76 -8.13 3.40
N PHE A 294 -13.60 -7.12 3.65
CA PHE A 294 -13.14 -5.73 3.68
C PHE A 294 -12.10 -5.48 4.78
N LYS A 295 -12.10 -6.21 5.91
CA LYS A 295 -11.06 -6.12 6.92
C LYS A 295 -9.69 -6.57 6.38
N VAL A 296 -9.68 -7.62 5.54
CA VAL A 296 -8.46 -8.06 4.84
C VAL A 296 -8.04 -7.03 3.78
N ILE A 297 -9.01 -6.51 3.00
CA ILE A 297 -8.77 -5.56 1.90
C ILE A 297 -8.19 -4.23 2.41
N GLU A 298 -8.61 -3.74 3.57
CA GLU A 298 -8.06 -2.51 4.17
C GLU A 298 -6.56 -2.64 4.41
N ASN A 299 -6.13 -3.73 5.05
CA ASN A 299 -4.71 -4.04 5.25
C ASN A 299 -3.98 -4.26 3.92
N ALA A 300 -4.59 -4.95 2.96
CA ALA A 300 -4.02 -5.15 1.63
C ALA A 300 -3.81 -3.83 0.88
N ARG A 301 -4.77 -2.89 0.92
CA ARG A 301 -4.62 -1.56 0.31
C ARG A 301 -3.49 -0.76 0.96
N MET A 302 -3.39 -0.81 2.28
CA MET A 302 -2.30 -0.14 3.01
C MET A 302 -0.94 -0.74 2.62
N SER A 303 -0.81 -2.08 2.56
CA SER A 303 0.45 -2.74 2.18
C SER A 303 0.86 -2.45 0.74
N VAL A 304 -0.10 -2.37 -0.20
CA VAL A 304 0.17 -2.00 -1.60
C VAL A 304 0.70 -0.58 -1.71
N GLY A 305 0.07 0.38 -1.03
CA GLY A 305 0.53 1.77 -1.02
C GLY A 305 1.90 1.90 -0.36
N THR A 306 2.10 1.29 0.80
CA THR A 306 3.38 1.30 1.52
C THR A 306 4.49 0.66 0.69
N LYS A 307 4.22 -0.47 0.00
CA LYS A 307 5.18 -1.09 -0.93
C LYS A 307 5.59 -0.14 -2.05
N ALA A 308 4.62 0.50 -2.70
CA ALA A 308 4.89 1.43 -3.80
C ALA A 308 5.77 2.61 -3.32
N ILE A 309 5.47 3.16 -2.15
CA ILE A 309 6.21 4.27 -1.53
C ILE A 309 7.62 3.83 -1.14
N ALA A 310 7.78 2.66 -0.53
CA ALA A 310 9.08 2.08 -0.16
C ALA A 310 9.96 1.85 -1.38
N THR A 311 9.38 1.34 -2.48
CA THR A 311 10.09 1.13 -3.75
C THR A 311 10.54 2.47 -4.34
N LEU A 312 9.67 3.50 -4.35
CA LEU A 312 10.05 4.85 -4.80
C LEU A 312 11.16 5.45 -3.92
N SER A 313 11.06 5.31 -2.60
CA SER A 313 12.07 5.80 -1.66
C SER A 313 13.44 5.20 -1.95
N SER A 314 13.53 3.87 -2.11
CA SER A 314 14.77 3.20 -2.48
C SER A 314 15.23 3.56 -3.90
N GLY A 315 14.32 3.71 -4.85
CA GLY A 315 14.61 4.19 -6.21
C GLY A 315 15.25 5.57 -6.21
N TYR A 316 14.68 6.51 -5.46
CA TYR A 316 15.21 7.85 -5.27
C TYR A 316 16.62 7.82 -4.64
N LEU A 317 16.82 7.06 -3.56
CA LEU A 317 18.11 6.99 -2.87
C LEU A 317 19.20 6.38 -3.77
N ASN A 318 18.88 5.38 -4.58
CA ASN A 318 19.81 4.82 -5.56
C ASN A 318 20.11 5.83 -6.69
N ALA A 319 19.11 6.55 -7.18
CA ALA A 319 19.30 7.59 -8.20
C ALA A 319 20.15 8.75 -7.67
N LEU A 320 19.91 9.18 -6.44
CA LEU A 320 20.69 10.21 -5.75
C LEU A 320 22.16 9.81 -5.64
N GLU A 321 22.44 8.60 -5.21
CA GLU A 321 23.80 8.10 -5.07
C GLU A 321 24.53 8.02 -6.42
N TYR A 322 23.84 7.52 -7.45
CA TYR A 322 24.36 7.52 -8.81
C TYR A 322 24.65 8.94 -9.31
N ALA A 323 23.75 9.88 -9.07
CA ALA A 323 23.91 11.27 -9.50
C ALA A 323 25.07 11.99 -8.82
N LYS A 324 25.41 11.63 -7.56
CA LYS A 324 26.56 12.16 -6.84
C LYS A 324 27.90 11.66 -7.37
N GLN A 325 27.92 10.50 -8.02
CA GLN A 325 29.16 9.84 -8.49
C GLN A 325 29.38 10.01 -9.99
N ARG A 326 28.32 10.05 -10.79
CA ARG A 326 28.41 10.12 -12.24
C ARG A 326 28.84 11.50 -12.72
N VAL A 327 30.02 11.61 -13.27
CA VAL A 327 30.56 12.84 -13.86
C VAL A 327 30.22 12.88 -15.35
N GLN A 328 29.55 13.96 -15.83
CA GLN A 328 29.20 14.15 -17.22
C GLN A 328 28.87 15.62 -17.55
N GLY A 329 29.57 16.20 -18.50
CA GLY A 329 29.36 17.60 -18.92
C GLY A 329 29.95 18.64 -17.97
N ALA A 330 30.04 19.88 -18.41
CA ALA A 330 30.36 21.04 -17.57
C ALA A 330 29.10 21.61 -16.90
N ASP A 331 29.28 22.37 -15.84
CA ASP A 331 28.16 23.15 -15.27
C ASP A 331 27.49 24.02 -16.35
N LEU A 332 26.15 24.12 -16.31
CA LEU A 332 25.39 24.87 -17.31
C LEU A 332 25.82 26.34 -17.38
N GLY A 333 26.18 26.95 -16.25
CA GLY A 333 26.71 28.32 -16.18
C GLY A 333 28.05 28.51 -16.89
N GLN A 334 28.78 27.42 -17.15
CA GLN A 334 30.09 27.39 -17.84
C GLN A 334 30.02 26.73 -19.23
N MET A 335 28.83 26.53 -19.79
CA MET A 335 28.62 25.76 -21.04
C MET A 335 29.40 26.30 -22.25
N ASN A 336 29.74 27.60 -22.28
CA ASN A 336 30.48 28.25 -23.36
C ASN A 336 32.01 28.11 -23.22
N ASP A 337 32.52 27.72 -22.04
CA ASP A 337 33.93 27.45 -21.81
C ASP A 337 34.26 25.97 -22.11
N LYS A 338 34.95 25.73 -23.22
CA LYS A 338 35.37 24.37 -23.61
C LYS A 338 36.38 23.73 -22.64
N ALA A 339 37.08 24.55 -21.82
CA ALA A 339 38.04 24.09 -20.84
C ALA A 339 37.41 23.89 -19.45
N ALA A 340 36.13 24.21 -19.26
CA ALA A 340 35.44 24.04 -17.99
C ALA A 340 35.52 22.60 -17.48
N PRO A 341 35.75 22.39 -16.17
CA PRO A 341 35.81 21.07 -15.60
C PRO A 341 34.45 20.35 -15.72
N ARG A 342 34.51 19.03 -15.84
CA ARG A 342 33.30 18.20 -15.80
C ARG A 342 32.83 18.08 -14.37
N VAL A 343 31.49 18.13 -14.20
CA VAL A 343 30.84 18.03 -12.87
C VAL A 343 30.04 16.74 -12.77
N THR A 344 29.65 16.35 -11.54
CA THR A 344 28.68 15.26 -11.37
C THR A 344 27.32 15.69 -11.89
N ILE A 345 26.53 14.72 -12.36
CA ILE A 345 25.22 15.04 -13.00
C ILE A 345 24.27 15.73 -12.01
N MET A 346 24.48 15.60 -10.73
CA MET A 346 23.74 16.32 -9.68
C MET A 346 23.82 17.85 -9.83
N HIS A 347 24.84 18.39 -10.52
CA HIS A 347 24.96 19.82 -10.79
C HIS A 347 24.10 20.32 -11.95
N HIS A 348 23.50 19.42 -12.73
CA HIS A 348 22.63 19.82 -13.83
C HIS A 348 21.20 20.15 -13.33
N PRO A 349 20.62 21.28 -13.76
CA PRO A 349 19.31 21.74 -13.24
C PRO A 349 18.18 20.72 -13.36
N ASP A 350 18.05 20.03 -14.51
CA ASP A 350 16.98 19.06 -14.70
C ASP A 350 17.15 17.80 -13.85
N VAL A 351 18.40 17.35 -13.62
CA VAL A 351 18.67 16.25 -12.68
C VAL A 351 18.28 16.64 -11.26
N ARG A 352 18.60 17.86 -10.82
CA ARG A 352 18.15 18.38 -9.51
C ARG A 352 16.65 18.45 -9.39
N ARG A 353 15.97 18.97 -10.42
CA ARG A 353 14.50 18.98 -10.48
C ARG A 353 13.94 17.57 -10.30
N SER A 354 14.45 16.61 -11.09
CA SER A 354 14.03 15.21 -11.03
C SER A 354 14.25 14.59 -9.66
N LEU A 355 15.43 14.79 -9.04
CA LEU A 355 15.71 14.29 -7.69
C LEU A 355 14.82 14.94 -6.62
N LEU A 356 14.51 16.24 -6.74
CA LEU A 356 13.62 16.91 -5.78
C LEU A 356 12.18 16.41 -5.86
N VAL A 357 11.65 16.16 -7.05
CA VAL A 357 10.28 15.63 -7.18
C VAL A 357 10.19 14.20 -6.70
N GLN A 358 11.20 13.35 -6.97
CA GLN A 358 11.28 12.00 -6.44
C GLN A 358 11.29 11.99 -4.90
N LYS A 359 12.15 12.84 -4.30
CA LYS A 359 12.24 13.01 -2.85
C LYS A 359 10.91 13.49 -2.26
N ALA A 360 10.30 14.52 -2.86
CA ALA A 360 9.06 15.10 -2.37
C ALA A 360 7.92 14.07 -2.34
N TYR A 361 7.78 13.26 -3.40
CA TYR A 361 6.75 12.22 -3.40
C TYR A 361 7.10 11.04 -2.49
N ALA A 362 8.35 10.61 -2.40
CA ALA A 362 8.74 9.52 -1.51
C ALA A 362 8.47 9.88 -0.04
N GLU A 363 8.91 11.06 0.40
CA GLU A 363 8.75 11.51 1.79
C GLU A 363 7.35 12.03 2.11
N GLY A 364 6.70 12.71 1.16
CA GLY A 364 5.33 13.19 1.32
C GLY A 364 4.31 12.05 1.39
N LEU A 365 4.42 11.04 0.52
CA LEU A 365 3.56 9.86 0.58
C LEU A 365 3.81 9.03 1.85
N ARG A 366 5.06 8.97 2.33
CA ARG A 366 5.37 8.36 3.65
C ARG A 366 4.62 9.07 4.76
N ALA A 367 4.65 10.40 4.78
CA ALA A 367 3.89 11.18 5.75
C ALA A 367 2.38 10.91 5.66
N VAL A 368 1.84 10.71 4.46
CA VAL A 368 0.42 10.38 4.24
C VAL A 368 0.08 8.99 4.77
N TYR A 369 0.87 7.96 4.48
CA TYR A 369 0.52 6.62 4.98
C TYR A 369 0.69 6.52 6.51
N ILE A 370 1.70 7.18 7.09
CA ILE A 370 1.87 7.22 8.56
C ILE A 370 0.70 7.99 9.20
N TYR A 371 0.25 9.09 8.60
CA TYR A 371 -0.93 9.80 9.05
C TYR A 371 -2.21 8.96 8.95
N SER A 372 -2.37 8.16 7.88
CA SER A 372 -3.46 7.19 7.75
C SER A 372 -3.38 6.13 8.85
N ALA A 373 -2.19 5.54 9.07
CA ALA A 373 -1.96 4.56 10.11
C ALA A 373 -2.22 5.10 11.53
N ALA A 374 -1.91 6.38 11.79
CA ALA A 374 -2.23 7.04 13.05
C ALA A 374 -3.73 7.00 13.38
N HIS A 375 -4.58 7.00 12.36
CA HIS A 375 -6.03 6.91 12.52
C HIS A 375 -6.57 5.48 12.70
N GLN A 376 -5.72 4.46 12.71
CA GLN A 376 -6.07 3.10 13.11
C GLN A 376 -6.05 2.91 14.62
N ASP A 377 -5.35 3.79 15.36
CA ASP A 377 -5.25 3.76 16.82
C ASP A 377 -5.98 5.00 17.42
N PRO A 378 -7.07 4.83 18.17
CA PRO A 378 -7.87 5.96 18.66
C PRO A 378 -7.09 7.00 19.48
N ALA A 379 -6.14 6.54 20.31
CA ALA A 379 -5.32 7.45 21.12
C ALA A 379 -4.38 8.31 20.26
N ILE A 380 -3.78 7.72 19.23
CA ILE A 380 -2.88 8.42 18.30
C ILE A 380 -3.70 9.35 17.40
N ALA A 381 -4.86 8.90 16.91
CA ALA A 381 -5.77 9.72 16.11
C ALA A 381 -6.21 10.99 16.86
N TRP A 382 -6.54 10.84 18.16
CA TRP A 382 -6.85 12.00 18.98
C TRP A 382 -5.68 12.98 19.11
N LEU A 383 -4.47 12.46 19.30
CA LEU A 383 -3.25 13.26 19.40
C LEU A 383 -2.96 14.06 18.11
N VAL A 384 -3.04 13.40 16.95
CA VAL A 384 -2.62 14.00 15.67
C VAL A 384 -3.69 14.89 15.02
N SER A 385 -4.97 14.71 15.36
CA SER A 385 -6.06 15.41 14.66
C SER A 385 -7.28 15.75 15.53
N GLY A 386 -7.28 15.37 16.81
CA GLY A 386 -8.46 15.50 17.66
C GLY A 386 -9.66 14.63 17.24
N ALA A 387 -9.43 13.61 16.40
CA ALA A 387 -10.49 12.75 15.90
C ALA A 387 -11.04 11.82 17.00
N SER A 388 -12.37 11.74 17.12
CA SER A 388 -13.01 10.66 17.88
C SER A 388 -12.76 9.31 17.19
N GLU A 389 -12.94 8.19 17.89
CA GLU A 389 -12.76 6.84 17.33
C GLU A 389 -13.54 6.63 16.02
N ASP A 390 -14.83 7.04 15.95
CA ASP A 390 -15.62 6.93 14.73
C ASP A 390 -15.06 7.83 13.60
N THR A 391 -14.66 9.05 13.94
CA THR A 391 -14.03 9.97 12.96
C THR A 391 -12.69 9.42 12.48
N ALA A 392 -11.87 8.89 13.39
CA ALA A 392 -10.58 8.29 13.05
C ALA A 392 -10.74 7.13 12.06
N ARG A 393 -11.65 6.20 12.34
CA ARG A 393 -11.96 5.10 11.44
C ARG A 393 -12.38 5.58 10.04
N ARG A 394 -13.24 6.62 9.96
CA ARG A 394 -13.68 7.21 8.68
C ARG A 394 -12.56 7.94 7.95
N VAL A 395 -11.67 8.62 8.67
CA VAL A 395 -10.48 9.30 8.09
C VAL A 395 -9.50 8.27 7.52
N ASN A 396 -9.17 7.20 8.26
CA ASN A 396 -8.38 6.10 7.73
C ASN A 396 -9.01 5.54 6.44
N ASP A 397 -10.31 5.25 6.47
CA ASP A 397 -11.06 4.71 5.34
C ASP A 397 -11.05 5.66 4.11
N LEU A 398 -11.12 6.98 4.32
CA LEU A 398 -10.98 8.00 3.26
C LEU A 398 -9.57 8.06 2.69
N LEU A 399 -8.52 7.88 3.51
CA LEU A 399 -7.12 7.98 3.10
C LEU A 399 -6.61 6.74 2.36
N LEU A 400 -7.19 5.55 2.58
CA LEU A 400 -6.74 4.31 1.93
C LEU A 400 -6.71 4.38 0.40
N PRO A 401 -7.72 4.93 -0.33
CA PRO A 401 -7.64 5.15 -1.77
C PRO A 401 -6.51 6.10 -2.19
N ILE A 402 -6.10 7.03 -1.31
CA ILE A 402 -4.97 7.93 -1.56
C ILE A 402 -3.66 7.17 -1.38
N VAL A 403 -3.48 6.49 -0.26
CA VAL A 403 -2.28 5.67 0.01
C VAL A 403 -2.08 4.65 -1.10
N LYS A 404 -3.13 3.88 -1.47
CA LYS A 404 -3.06 2.86 -2.50
C LYS A 404 -3.06 3.44 -3.91
N GLY A 405 -4.06 4.25 -4.26
CA GLY A 405 -4.28 4.71 -5.64
C GLY A 405 -3.27 5.77 -6.06
N VAL A 406 -3.17 6.86 -5.31
CA VAL A 406 -2.21 7.94 -5.60
C VAL A 406 -0.79 7.45 -5.36
N GLY A 407 -0.54 6.73 -4.24
CA GLY A 407 0.77 6.16 -3.93
C GLY A 407 1.30 5.28 -5.05
N SER A 408 0.50 4.35 -5.58
CA SER A 408 0.91 3.46 -6.68
C SER A 408 1.22 4.20 -7.98
N GLU A 409 0.36 5.14 -8.39
CA GLU A 409 0.54 5.86 -9.66
C GLU A 409 1.72 6.84 -9.58
N ARG A 410 1.84 7.60 -8.49
CA ARG A 410 2.96 8.53 -8.31
C ARG A 410 4.29 7.81 -8.13
N ALA A 411 4.31 6.70 -7.38
CA ALA A 411 5.52 5.89 -7.26
C ALA A 411 5.98 5.35 -8.61
N TYR A 412 5.07 4.78 -9.40
CA TYR A 412 5.42 4.28 -10.74
C TYR A 412 5.93 5.39 -11.66
N GLN A 413 5.26 6.55 -11.67
CA GLN A 413 5.66 7.72 -12.45
C GLN A 413 7.09 8.17 -12.10
N TYR A 414 7.40 8.29 -10.81
CA TYR A 414 8.69 8.83 -10.37
C TYR A 414 9.80 7.79 -10.27
N LEU A 415 9.48 6.50 -10.27
CA LEU A 415 10.46 5.44 -10.54
C LEU A 415 10.99 5.52 -11.99
N ALA A 416 10.16 5.94 -12.95
CA ALA A 416 10.66 6.21 -14.31
C ALA A 416 11.65 7.39 -14.33
N GLU A 417 11.43 8.44 -13.52
CA GLU A 417 12.40 9.53 -13.32
C GLU A 417 13.69 9.02 -12.63
N SER A 418 13.56 8.08 -11.66
CA SER A 418 14.72 7.44 -11.04
C SER A 418 15.55 6.70 -12.09
N LEU A 419 14.92 5.90 -12.94
CA LEU A 419 15.58 5.19 -14.05
C LEU A 419 16.23 6.18 -15.02
N GLN A 420 15.53 7.26 -15.38
CA GLN A 420 16.06 8.32 -16.26
C GLN A 420 17.34 8.95 -15.69
N THR A 421 17.45 9.09 -14.37
CA THR A 421 18.64 9.62 -13.69
C THR A 421 19.88 8.76 -13.95
N PHE A 422 19.73 7.44 -14.11
CA PHE A 422 20.84 6.54 -14.48
C PHE A 422 21.22 6.63 -15.96
N GLY A 423 20.40 7.27 -16.82
CA GLY A 423 20.60 7.25 -18.26
C GLY A 423 20.56 5.82 -18.80
N GLY A 424 21.40 5.52 -19.81
CA GLY A 424 21.46 4.17 -20.40
C GLY A 424 21.77 3.05 -19.40
N SER A 425 22.48 3.34 -18.31
CA SER A 425 22.77 2.36 -17.25
C SER A 425 21.51 1.89 -16.53
N GLY A 426 20.48 2.73 -16.40
CA GLY A 426 19.22 2.36 -15.76
C GLY A 426 18.42 1.30 -16.52
N TYR A 427 18.73 1.08 -17.79
CA TYR A 427 18.08 0.08 -18.64
C TYR A 427 18.74 -1.31 -18.53
N LEU A 428 19.86 -1.40 -17.80
CA LEU A 428 20.64 -2.62 -17.65
C LEU A 428 20.29 -3.33 -16.32
N GLN A 429 20.33 -4.65 -16.35
CA GLN A 429 20.10 -5.50 -15.16
C GLN A 429 21.25 -5.45 -14.14
N ASP A 430 22.30 -4.67 -14.40
CA ASP A 430 23.39 -4.39 -13.46
C ASP A 430 22.96 -3.48 -12.30
N TYR A 431 21.84 -2.76 -12.47
CA TYR A 431 21.24 -1.86 -11.50
C TYR A 431 19.83 -2.31 -11.14
N PRO A 432 19.35 -2.06 -9.91
CA PRO A 432 18.05 -2.57 -9.46
C PRO A 432 16.85 -1.82 -10.05
N ILE A 433 17.08 -0.66 -10.65
CA ILE A 433 16.01 0.29 -10.98
C ILE A 433 15.04 -0.22 -12.05
N GLU A 434 15.52 -1.03 -13.01
CA GLU A 434 14.65 -1.63 -14.04
C GLU A 434 13.69 -2.65 -13.41
N GLN A 435 14.17 -3.44 -12.43
CA GLN A 435 13.32 -4.38 -11.70
C GLN A 435 12.31 -3.64 -10.82
N TYR A 436 12.71 -2.55 -10.15
CA TYR A 436 11.78 -1.71 -9.37
C TYR A 436 10.60 -1.24 -10.23
N LEU A 437 10.89 -0.78 -11.46
CA LEU A 437 9.86 -0.31 -12.38
C LEU A 437 8.90 -1.44 -12.79
N ARG A 438 9.44 -2.64 -13.07
CA ARG A 438 8.62 -3.82 -13.40
C ARG A 438 7.76 -4.28 -12.22
N ASP A 439 8.33 -4.30 -11.03
CA ASP A 439 7.67 -4.76 -9.81
C ASP A 439 6.64 -3.76 -9.29
N ALA A 440 6.82 -2.46 -9.56
CA ALA A 440 5.89 -1.43 -9.13
C ALA A 440 4.62 -1.33 -9.99
N LYS A 441 4.66 -1.80 -11.27
CA LYS A 441 3.50 -1.61 -12.15
C LYS A 441 2.24 -2.30 -11.67
N ILE A 442 2.37 -3.43 -11.01
CA ILE A 442 1.21 -4.18 -10.48
C ILE A 442 0.43 -3.38 -9.42
N ASP A 443 1.09 -2.46 -8.71
CA ASP A 443 0.50 -1.74 -7.59
C ASP A 443 -0.69 -0.86 -8.00
N SER A 444 -0.74 -0.37 -9.23
CA SER A 444 -1.89 0.36 -9.76
C SER A 444 -2.99 -0.55 -10.33
N LEU A 445 -2.77 -1.87 -10.40
CA LEU A 445 -3.68 -2.84 -11.05
C LEU A 445 -4.43 -3.71 -10.03
N TYR A 446 -3.71 -4.38 -9.10
CA TYR A 446 -4.35 -5.28 -8.12
C TYR A 446 -4.97 -4.50 -6.96
N GLU A 447 -5.77 -5.18 -6.11
CA GLU A 447 -6.52 -4.58 -4.98
C GLU A 447 -7.44 -3.42 -5.39
N GLY A 448 -7.96 -3.50 -6.61
CA GLY A 448 -8.74 -2.47 -7.28
C GLY A 448 -7.85 -1.50 -8.07
N THR A 449 -8.12 -1.41 -9.38
CA THR A 449 -7.43 -0.46 -10.27
C THR A 449 -7.63 0.97 -9.79
N THR A 450 -6.81 1.91 -10.26
CA THR A 450 -6.92 3.33 -9.90
C THR A 450 -8.31 3.90 -10.18
N ALA A 451 -8.98 3.46 -11.25
CA ALA A 451 -10.36 3.84 -11.53
C ALA A 451 -11.34 3.32 -10.45
N ILE A 452 -11.16 2.06 -9.99
CA ILE A 452 -11.97 1.52 -8.89
C ILE A 452 -11.71 2.28 -7.59
N GLN A 453 -10.44 2.62 -7.29
CA GLN A 453 -10.10 3.44 -6.13
C GLN A 453 -10.77 4.82 -6.19
N SER A 454 -10.79 5.46 -7.36
CA SER A 454 -11.39 6.79 -7.53
C SER A 454 -12.92 6.78 -7.40
N LEU A 455 -13.58 5.77 -7.92
CA LEU A 455 -15.03 5.59 -7.75
C LEU A 455 -15.40 5.25 -6.29
N ASP A 456 -14.61 4.37 -5.63
CA ASP A 456 -14.76 4.07 -4.21
C ASP A 456 -14.57 5.33 -3.36
N PHE A 457 -13.55 6.14 -3.64
CA PHE A 457 -13.27 7.40 -2.99
C PHE A 457 -14.45 8.37 -3.07
N PHE A 458 -14.96 8.63 -4.27
CA PHE A 458 -16.06 9.57 -4.47
C PHE A 458 -17.39 9.05 -3.92
N PHE A 459 -17.83 7.85 -4.35
CA PHE A 459 -19.17 7.36 -4.03
C PHE A 459 -19.30 6.80 -2.62
N ARG A 460 -18.26 6.14 -2.10
CA ARG A 460 -18.35 5.47 -0.79
C ARG A 460 -17.73 6.28 0.33
N LYS A 461 -16.50 6.83 0.11
CA LYS A 461 -15.75 7.50 1.16
C LYS A 461 -16.14 8.96 1.34
N ILE A 462 -16.73 9.60 0.32
CA ILE A 462 -17.22 10.99 0.40
C ILE A 462 -18.74 11.02 0.41
N PHE A 463 -19.41 10.57 -0.66
CA PHE A 463 -20.86 10.73 -0.80
C PHE A 463 -21.64 9.93 0.25
N ARG A 464 -21.38 8.62 0.38
CA ARG A 464 -22.07 7.76 1.34
C ARG A 464 -21.71 8.08 2.80
N ASP A 465 -20.49 8.55 3.06
CA ASP A 465 -20.03 9.04 4.37
C ASP A 465 -20.69 10.36 4.78
N ASN A 466 -21.46 10.99 3.91
CA ASN A 466 -21.99 12.35 4.05
C ASN A 466 -20.87 13.39 4.30
N GLY A 467 -19.65 13.11 3.84
CA GLY A 467 -18.52 14.01 3.91
C GLY A 467 -17.94 14.24 5.31
N VAL A 468 -18.23 13.39 6.29
CA VAL A 468 -17.77 13.56 7.69
C VAL A 468 -16.24 13.55 7.77
N ALA A 469 -15.60 12.52 7.21
CA ALA A 469 -14.13 12.42 7.18
C ALA A 469 -13.49 13.55 6.36
N LEU A 470 -14.09 13.88 5.22
CA LEU A 470 -13.62 14.98 4.37
C LEU A 470 -13.67 16.33 5.10
N ALA A 471 -14.78 16.62 5.81
CA ALA A 471 -14.93 17.85 6.58
C ALA A 471 -13.88 17.96 7.69
N HIS A 472 -13.56 16.82 8.34
CA HIS A 472 -12.50 16.77 9.35
C HIS A 472 -11.13 17.10 8.75
N LEU A 473 -10.72 16.45 7.65
CA LEU A 473 -9.44 16.75 6.97
C LEU A 473 -9.39 18.19 6.45
N ARG A 474 -10.48 18.67 5.86
CA ARG A 474 -10.57 20.06 5.42
C ARG A 474 -10.34 21.05 6.56
N ALA A 475 -10.92 20.78 7.73
CA ALA A 475 -10.74 21.64 8.90
C ALA A 475 -9.27 21.64 9.37
N GLN A 476 -8.58 20.49 9.34
CA GLN A 476 -7.15 20.43 9.68
C GLN A 476 -6.29 21.23 8.69
N ILE A 477 -6.53 21.08 7.38
CA ILE A 477 -5.81 21.82 6.34
C ILE A 477 -6.06 23.33 6.48
N ALA A 478 -7.31 23.76 6.68
CA ALA A 478 -7.67 25.15 6.88
C ALA A 478 -7.02 25.73 8.15
N ALA A 479 -7.03 24.98 9.25
CA ALA A 479 -6.37 25.39 10.49
C ALA A 479 -4.86 25.61 10.31
N PHE A 480 -4.19 24.75 9.52
CA PHE A 480 -2.77 24.94 9.18
C PHE A 480 -2.55 26.18 8.30
N ILE A 481 -3.39 26.41 7.29
CA ILE A 481 -3.30 27.57 6.39
C ILE A 481 -3.47 28.87 7.19
N ASP A 482 -4.49 28.92 8.04
CA ASP A 482 -4.90 30.13 8.77
C ASP A 482 -4.16 30.33 10.09
N ASN A 483 -3.19 29.47 10.44
CA ASN A 483 -2.47 29.52 11.70
C ASN A 483 -1.67 30.84 11.85
N PRO A 484 -2.07 31.76 12.73
CA PRO A 484 -1.37 33.05 12.90
C PRO A 484 -0.01 32.90 13.57
N ALA A 485 0.22 31.80 14.27
CA ALA A 485 1.50 31.44 14.91
C ALA A 485 2.42 30.63 13.98
N GLY A 486 1.96 30.26 12.78
CA GLY A 486 2.75 29.51 11.82
C GLY A 486 3.96 30.29 11.31
N ASP A 487 5.02 29.58 10.95
CA ASP A 487 6.28 30.19 10.54
C ASP A 487 6.08 31.13 9.33
N PRO A 488 6.47 32.42 9.44
CA PRO A 488 6.26 33.40 8.37
C PRO A 488 7.08 33.10 7.11
N ARG A 489 8.13 32.28 7.20
CA ARG A 489 8.94 31.83 6.05
C ARG A 489 8.13 30.94 5.09
N LEU A 490 7.06 30.30 5.57
CA LEU A 490 6.17 29.43 4.79
C LEU A 490 4.89 30.13 4.28
N ARG A 491 4.79 31.46 4.38
CA ARG A 491 3.56 32.20 3.99
C ARG A 491 3.16 31.92 2.55
N THR A 492 4.09 32.08 1.61
CA THR A 492 3.82 31.86 0.17
C THR A 492 3.38 30.43 -0.13
N GLN A 493 3.93 29.47 0.57
CA GLN A 493 3.61 28.06 0.41
C GLN A 493 2.23 27.73 1.00
N ARG A 494 1.83 28.37 2.13
CA ARG A 494 0.47 28.29 2.65
C ARG A 494 -0.56 28.91 1.70
N ASP A 495 -0.22 30.04 1.05
CA ASP A 495 -1.07 30.66 0.03
C ASP A 495 -1.27 29.71 -1.17
N ALA A 496 -0.22 29.00 -1.60
CA ALA A 496 -0.31 27.97 -2.64
C ALA A 496 -1.19 26.78 -2.22
N LEU A 497 -1.07 26.32 -0.97
CA LEU A 497 -1.92 25.27 -0.40
C LEU A 497 -3.39 25.71 -0.32
N ALA A 498 -3.66 26.96 0.07
CA ALA A 498 -5.01 27.53 0.09
C ALA A 498 -5.65 27.55 -1.30
N SER A 499 -4.88 27.95 -2.32
CA SER A 499 -5.34 27.90 -3.72
C SER A 499 -5.65 26.48 -4.16
N ALA A 500 -4.76 25.51 -3.85
CA ALA A 500 -4.95 24.11 -4.17
C ALA A 500 -6.18 23.50 -3.46
N LEU A 501 -6.43 23.86 -2.20
CA LEU A 501 -7.64 23.46 -1.47
C LEU A 501 -8.90 23.97 -2.18
N GLY A 502 -8.92 25.24 -2.58
CA GLY A 502 -10.04 25.81 -3.34
C GLY A 502 -10.27 25.12 -4.69
N ASP A 503 -9.21 24.75 -5.40
CA ASP A 503 -9.30 24.02 -6.66
C ASP A 503 -9.91 22.61 -6.46
N VAL A 504 -9.50 21.88 -5.42
CA VAL A 504 -10.03 20.56 -5.08
C VAL A 504 -11.50 20.64 -4.65
N GLU A 505 -11.87 21.65 -3.85
CA GLU A 505 -13.26 21.89 -3.47
C GLU A 505 -14.14 22.18 -4.69
N ALA A 506 -13.66 22.98 -5.64
CA ALA A 506 -14.37 23.25 -6.89
C ALA A 506 -14.53 21.99 -7.77
N MET A 507 -13.51 21.10 -7.84
CA MET A 507 -13.63 19.82 -8.51
C MET A 507 -14.72 18.96 -7.87
N LEU A 508 -14.74 18.87 -6.55
CA LEU A 508 -15.74 18.11 -5.80
C LEU A 508 -17.15 18.65 -6.04
N GLN A 509 -17.32 19.97 -5.99
CA GLN A 509 -18.60 20.61 -6.31
C GLN A 509 -19.05 20.31 -7.75
N GLY A 510 -18.12 20.32 -8.71
CA GLY A 510 -18.40 19.93 -10.10
C GLY A 510 -18.88 18.49 -10.22
N LEU A 511 -18.22 17.55 -9.55
CA LEU A 511 -18.64 16.13 -9.54
C LEU A 511 -20.02 15.93 -8.88
N PHE A 512 -20.32 16.63 -7.79
CA PHE A 512 -21.65 16.61 -7.19
C PHE A 512 -22.70 17.25 -8.11
N GLY A 513 -22.35 18.30 -8.85
CA GLY A 513 -23.22 18.91 -9.86
C GLY A 513 -23.61 17.90 -10.96
N TYR A 514 -22.64 17.14 -11.48
CA TYR A 514 -22.89 16.06 -12.44
C TYR A 514 -23.75 14.94 -11.86
N LEU A 515 -23.48 14.53 -10.61
CA LEU A 515 -24.29 13.52 -9.93
C LEU A 515 -25.74 13.98 -9.74
N ALA A 516 -25.97 15.24 -9.34
CA ALA A 516 -27.30 15.79 -9.19
C ALA A 516 -28.06 15.84 -10.55
N ALA A 517 -27.37 16.22 -11.62
CA ALA A 517 -27.94 16.28 -12.97
C ALA A 517 -28.39 14.91 -13.52
N THR A 518 -27.93 13.79 -12.94
CA THR A 518 -28.38 12.43 -13.32
C THR A 518 -29.87 12.19 -13.07
N GLN A 519 -30.51 12.98 -12.22
CA GLN A 519 -31.94 12.90 -11.97
C GLN A 519 -32.77 13.26 -13.23
N GLU A 520 -32.27 14.18 -14.05
CA GLU A 520 -32.91 14.60 -15.30
C GLU A 520 -32.27 13.88 -16.50
N THR A 521 -30.95 13.70 -16.49
CA THR A 521 -30.19 13.11 -17.59
C THR A 521 -29.26 12.02 -17.04
N PRO A 522 -29.66 10.74 -17.05
CA PRO A 522 -28.89 9.63 -16.44
C PRO A 522 -27.46 9.51 -16.94
N THR A 523 -27.17 9.91 -18.18
CA THR A 523 -25.83 9.87 -18.80
C THR A 523 -24.85 10.87 -18.21
N GLU A 524 -25.30 11.86 -17.42
CA GLU A 524 -24.42 12.79 -16.69
C GLU A 524 -23.49 12.05 -15.71
N ILE A 525 -23.84 10.84 -15.28
CA ILE A 525 -22.99 9.99 -14.46
C ILE A 525 -21.63 9.69 -15.12
N TYR A 526 -21.56 9.66 -16.44
CA TYR A 526 -20.31 9.43 -17.17
C TYR A 526 -19.28 10.52 -16.88
N LYS A 527 -19.70 11.77 -16.66
CA LYS A 527 -18.80 12.88 -16.31
C LYS A 527 -18.14 12.67 -14.94
N VAL A 528 -18.87 12.06 -13.99
CA VAL A 528 -18.29 11.64 -12.70
C VAL A 528 -17.19 10.61 -12.93
N GLY A 529 -17.46 9.57 -13.74
CA GLY A 529 -16.46 8.56 -14.11
C GLY A 529 -15.23 9.16 -14.80
N LEU A 530 -15.41 10.07 -15.75
CA LEU A 530 -14.34 10.74 -16.49
C LEU A 530 -13.48 11.66 -15.60
N GLY A 531 -14.08 12.29 -14.58
CA GLY A 531 -13.39 13.22 -13.66
C GLY A 531 -12.76 12.56 -12.44
N SER A 532 -13.25 11.37 -12.03
CA SER A 532 -12.96 10.78 -10.70
C SER A 532 -11.49 10.45 -10.47
N VAL A 533 -10.77 9.89 -11.45
CA VAL A 533 -9.33 9.58 -11.31
C VAL A 533 -8.52 10.86 -11.14
N ARG A 534 -8.80 11.88 -11.95
CA ARG A 534 -8.09 13.16 -11.84
C ARG A 534 -8.38 13.85 -10.51
N PHE A 535 -9.62 13.77 -10.02
CA PHE A 535 -9.99 14.26 -8.70
C PHE A 535 -9.24 13.53 -7.59
N LEU A 536 -9.18 12.19 -7.61
CA LEU A 536 -8.42 11.40 -6.64
C LEU A 536 -6.94 11.81 -6.61
N MET A 537 -6.32 11.91 -7.79
CA MET A 537 -4.90 12.30 -7.91
C MET A 537 -4.66 13.72 -7.37
N SER A 538 -5.52 14.68 -7.71
CA SER A 538 -5.43 16.05 -7.23
C SER A 538 -5.64 16.17 -5.72
N PHE A 539 -6.58 15.41 -5.18
CA PHE A 539 -6.80 15.34 -3.73
C PHE A 539 -5.57 14.77 -3.03
N GLY A 540 -4.97 13.71 -3.58
CA GLY A 540 -3.72 13.15 -3.06
C GLY A 540 -2.58 14.15 -3.06
N ASP A 541 -2.37 14.89 -4.16
CA ASP A 541 -1.33 15.91 -4.24
C ASP A 541 -1.58 17.06 -3.24
N LEU A 542 -2.83 17.45 -2.98
CA LEU A 542 -3.19 18.39 -1.93
C LEU A 542 -2.76 17.88 -0.55
N ILE A 543 -3.09 16.64 -0.20
CA ILE A 543 -2.74 16.04 1.10
C ILE A 543 -1.22 15.92 1.24
N ILE A 544 -0.52 15.49 0.20
CA ILE A 544 0.96 15.43 0.18
C ILE A 544 1.55 16.82 0.43
N GLY A 545 1.07 17.84 -0.27
CA GLY A 545 1.52 19.22 -0.10
C GLY A 545 1.32 19.75 1.33
N TRP A 546 0.16 19.48 1.91
CA TRP A 546 -0.13 19.81 3.29
C TRP A 546 0.85 19.12 4.26
N ARG A 547 1.02 17.79 4.14
CA ARG A 547 1.93 17.04 5.02
C ARG A 547 3.40 17.49 4.88
N LEU A 548 3.85 17.81 3.66
CA LEU A 548 5.20 18.34 3.43
C LEU A 548 5.39 19.73 4.08
N LEU A 549 4.37 20.58 4.08
CA LEU A 549 4.44 21.90 4.72
C LEU A 549 4.45 21.81 6.24
N GLU A 550 3.71 20.88 6.85
CA GLU A 550 3.83 20.60 8.28
C GLU A 550 5.22 20.08 8.65
N GLN A 551 5.80 19.18 7.84
CA GLN A 551 7.18 18.74 8.01
C GLN A 551 8.18 19.88 7.92
N ALA A 552 7.96 20.83 6.99
CA ALA A 552 8.81 22.01 6.85
C ALA A 552 8.72 22.94 8.07
N GLU A 553 7.55 23.09 8.69
CA GLU A 553 7.37 23.89 9.91
C GLU A 553 8.15 23.29 11.09
N VAL A 554 8.06 21.98 11.30
CA VAL A 554 8.86 21.27 12.30
C VAL A 554 10.36 21.39 12.01
N ALA A 555 10.76 21.22 10.74
CA ALA A 555 12.16 21.33 10.33
C ALA A 555 12.73 22.75 10.53
N LEU A 556 11.95 23.80 10.28
CA LEU A 556 12.36 25.19 10.52
C LEU A 556 12.58 25.47 12.01
N ALA A 557 11.70 24.95 12.87
CA ALA A 557 11.87 25.07 14.32
C ALA A 557 13.15 24.34 14.80
N ALA A 558 13.41 23.15 14.25
CA ALA A 558 14.64 22.41 14.55
C ALA A 558 15.90 23.15 14.07
N LEU A 559 15.87 23.75 12.88
CA LEU A 559 16.98 24.56 12.34
C LEU A 559 17.27 25.80 13.21
N ASP A 560 16.24 26.44 13.75
CA ASP A 560 16.40 27.59 14.65
C ASP A 560 17.06 27.20 16.00
N ALA A 561 16.92 25.92 16.40
CA ALA A 561 17.59 25.33 17.57
C ALA A 561 19.06 24.96 17.31
N ALA A 562 19.61 25.24 16.13
CA ALA A 562 20.99 24.95 15.74
C ALA A 562 21.42 23.48 15.90
N PRO A 563 20.81 22.56 15.14
CA PRO A 563 21.09 21.13 15.21
C PRO A 563 22.52 20.78 14.73
N ALA A 564 22.96 19.53 14.94
CA ALA A 564 24.19 19.01 14.36
C ALA A 564 24.19 19.07 12.83
N ASP A 565 25.36 19.06 12.19
CA ASP A 565 25.48 19.28 10.74
C ASP A 565 24.70 18.27 9.88
N ASP A 566 24.69 16.99 10.25
CA ASP A 566 23.95 15.95 9.51
C ASP A 566 22.43 16.16 9.62
N ASP A 567 21.93 16.49 10.80
CA ASP A 567 20.54 16.83 11.03
C ASP A 567 20.17 18.16 10.35
N ARG A 568 21.09 19.13 10.32
CA ARG A 568 20.88 20.39 9.57
C ARG A 568 20.57 20.13 8.11
N ALA A 569 21.38 19.31 7.44
CA ALA A 569 21.19 18.96 6.04
C ALA A 569 19.85 18.22 5.80
N PHE A 570 19.43 17.37 6.74
CA PHE A 570 18.14 16.69 6.71
C PHE A 570 16.97 17.69 6.77
N TYR A 571 16.96 18.60 7.75
CA TYR A 571 15.91 19.60 7.91
C TYR A 571 15.87 20.62 6.76
N GLU A 572 17.02 21.08 6.26
CA GLU A 572 17.09 21.91 5.05
C GLU A 572 16.47 21.20 3.85
N GLY A 573 16.69 19.90 3.73
CA GLY A 573 16.05 19.05 2.71
C GLY A 573 14.52 19.01 2.82
N LYS A 574 13.97 18.95 4.05
CA LYS A 574 12.52 19.00 4.30
C LYS A 574 11.91 20.32 3.83
N VAL A 575 12.54 21.44 4.20
CA VAL A 575 12.09 22.78 3.77
C VAL A 575 12.16 22.92 2.26
N ALA A 576 13.25 22.44 1.64
CA ALA A 576 13.45 22.54 0.19
C ALA A 576 12.40 21.78 -0.61
N ILE A 577 12.03 20.54 -0.20
CA ILE A 577 11.01 19.76 -0.94
C ILE A 577 9.61 20.34 -0.76
N ALA A 578 9.28 20.89 0.40
CA ALA A 578 8.00 21.55 0.63
C ALA A 578 7.86 22.81 -0.24
N ASP A 579 8.89 23.65 -0.30
CA ASP A 579 8.91 24.82 -1.21
C ASP A 579 8.81 24.39 -2.67
N PHE A 580 9.61 23.41 -3.09
CA PHE A 580 9.58 22.90 -4.45
C PHE A 580 8.21 22.35 -4.84
N PHE A 581 7.59 21.53 -4.00
CA PHE A 581 6.28 20.94 -4.25
C PHE A 581 5.18 22.01 -4.36
N SER A 582 5.23 23.00 -3.47
CA SER A 582 4.28 24.11 -3.48
C SER A 582 4.36 24.96 -4.75
N ARG A 583 5.55 25.10 -5.34
CA ARG A 583 5.78 25.89 -6.55
C ARG A 583 5.57 25.14 -7.85
N THR A 584 5.66 23.81 -7.84
CA THR A 584 5.67 23.02 -9.08
C THR A 584 4.50 22.07 -9.20
N VAL A 585 4.04 21.45 -8.12
CA VAL A 585 2.96 20.46 -8.14
C VAL A 585 1.61 21.08 -7.79
N LEU A 586 1.49 21.82 -6.69
CA LEU A 586 0.21 22.38 -6.28
C LEU A 586 -0.43 23.30 -7.36
N PRO A 587 0.31 24.10 -8.15
CA PRO A 587 -0.29 24.89 -9.23
C PRO A 587 -0.94 24.06 -10.35
N GLU A 588 -0.55 22.79 -10.54
CA GLU A 588 -1.15 21.91 -11.55
C GLU A 588 -2.63 21.58 -11.24
N LEU A 589 -3.03 21.71 -9.97
CA LEU A 589 -4.40 21.46 -9.55
C LEU A 589 -5.40 22.43 -10.18
N SER A 590 -4.98 23.66 -10.50
CA SER A 590 -5.81 24.64 -11.21
C SER A 590 -6.16 24.16 -12.63
N ALA A 591 -5.22 23.57 -13.35
CA ALA A 591 -5.48 22.97 -14.66
C ALA A 591 -6.37 21.71 -14.53
N ALA A 592 -6.11 20.89 -13.51
CA ALA A 592 -6.93 19.71 -13.22
C ALA A 592 -8.40 20.09 -12.92
N ARG A 593 -8.62 21.19 -12.14
CA ARG A 593 -9.95 21.75 -11.88
C ARG A 593 -10.68 22.07 -13.17
N VAL A 594 -10.04 22.81 -14.08
CA VAL A 594 -10.66 23.18 -15.37
C VAL A 594 -11.12 21.93 -16.12
N ILE A 595 -10.28 20.88 -16.19
CA ILE A 595 -10.59 19.62 -16.89
C ILE A 595 -11.77 18.90 -16.23
N VAL A 596 -11.77 18.78 -14.90
CA VAL A 596 -12.84 18.07 -14.17
C VAL A 596 -14.18 18.82 -14.28
N THR A 597 -14.18 20.15 -14.12
CA THR A 597 -15.41 20.95 -14.11
C THR A 597 -15.98 21.21 -15.51
N SER A 598 -15.20 20.97 -16.58
CA SER A 598 -15.63 21.07 -17.98
C SER A 598 -15.77 19.73 -18.69
N ALA A 599 -15.91 18.61 -17.94
CA ALA A 599 -16.00 17.28 -18.53
C ALA A 599 -17.22 17.16 -19.47
N SER A 600 -16.99 16.53 -20.65
CA SER A 600 -18.04 16.25 -21.63
C SER A 600 -18.26 14.74 -21.76
N ALA A 601 -19.51 14.31 -21.79
CA ALA A 601 -19.87 12.91 -22.03
C ALA A 601 -19.78 12.48 -23.51
N THR A 602 -19.43 13.38 -24.42
CA THR A 602 -19.37 13.08 -25.88
C THR A 602 -18.41 11.94 -26.23
N VAL A 603 -17.39 11.70 -25.40
CA VAL A 603 -16.48 10.57 -25.60
C VAL A 603 -17.20 9.22 -25.48
N MET A 604 -18.32 9.16 -24.75
CA MET A 604 -19.14 7.96 -24.58
C MET A 604 -20.11 7.72 -25.75
N GLU A 605 -20.23 8.69 -26.64
CA GLU A 605 -21.07 8.62 -27.86
C GLU A 605 -20.28 8.14 -29.07
N LEU A 606 -18.94 8.06 -28.96
CA LEU A 606 -18.09 7.56 -30.03
C LEU A 606 -18.41 6.09 -30.30
N ALA A 607 -18.59 5.77 -31.59
CA ALA A 607 -18.72 4.37 -32.00
C ALA A 607 -17.41 3.60 -31.73
N GLU A 608 -17.52 2.33 -31.34
CA GLU A 608 -16.35 1.47 -31.07
C GLU A 608 -15.36 1.42 -32.26
N ALA A 609 -15.88 1.49 -33.48
CA ALA A 609 -15.06 1.52 -34.70
C ALA A 609 -14.22 2.81 -34.85
N SER A 610 -14.42 3.81 -33.98
CA SER A 610 -13.65 5.06 -33.99
C SER A 610 -12.38 4.99 -33.10
N PHE A 611 -12.21 3.90 -32.34
CA PHE A 611 -11.02 3.57 -31.57
C PHE A 611 -10.14 2.59 -32.36
#